data_4eb91a5acc92047de549c593fc20b258
#
_entry.id   4eb91a5acc92047de549c593fc20b258
#
_cell.length_a   1.000
_cell.length_b   1.000
_cell.length_c   1.000
_cell.angle_alpha   90.00
_cell.angle_beta   90.00
_cell.angle_gamma   90.00
#
_symmetry.space_group_name_H-M   'P 1'
#
loop_
_entity.id
_entity.type
_entity.pdbx_description
1 polymer ?
#
loop_
_entity_poly.entity_id
_entity_poly.type
_entity_poly.pdbx_seq_one_letter_code
_entity_poly.pdbx_strand_id
1 'polypeptide(L)'
;MAESMRGLKRTCRCAELSAANVGQTVTVMGWVQKSRNKGGIVFVDLRDRSGIIQLIFEESNTGAEGFEKAAKLRSEFVVAVTGEVTKRSGAVNENLETGDIEVVAKDIRILSESETPPFPIEENSKTKDDLRLKYRYLDLRRPDLQRNLILRSRVATLTRQFLAEEGFLEIETPILNKSTPEGARDYLVPSRIYPGSF
;
A
#
# COMPACT_ATOMS: atom_id res chain seq x y z
N MET A 1 -16.75 12.48 3.25
CA MET A 1 -17.58 11.24 3.21
C MET A 1 -16.97 10.27 2.21
N ALA A 2 -16.86 8.99 2.58
CA ALA A 2 -16.35 7.95 1.68
C ALA A 2 -17.27 7.77 0.48
N GLU A 3 -16.69 7.71 -0.73
CA GLU A 3 -17.40 7.50 -1.99
C GLU A 3 -17.36 6.01 -2.38
N SER A 4 -18.37 5.58 -3.13
CA SER A 4 -18.51 4.18 -3.51
C SER A 4 -17.52 3.78 -4.62
N MET A 5 -16.94 2.58 -4.51
CA MET A 5 -16.19 1.94 -5.60
C MET A 5 -17.07 1.39 -6.71
N ARG A 6 -18.41 1.45 -6.59
CA ARG A 6 -19.32 0.86 -7.57
C ARG A 6 -19.04 1.38 -8.98
N GLY A 7 -18.86 0.47 -9.93
CA GLY A 7 -18.53 0.80 -11.33
C GLY A 7 -17.06 1.16 -11.59
N LEU A 8 -16.21 1.17 -10.58
CA LEU A 8 -14.77 1.40 -10.73
C LEU A 8 -13.99 0.09 -10.60
N LYS A 9 -13.03 -0.11 -11.51
CA LYS A 9 -12.08 -1.21 -11.47
C LYS A 9 -10.67 -0.65 -11.69
N ARG A 10 -9.73 -1.00 -10.81
CA ARG A 10 -8.32 -0.70 -11.05
C ARG A 10 -7.86 -1.38 -12.34
N THR A 11 -7.19 -0.64 -13.23
CA THR A 11 -6.63 -1.16 -14.48
C THR A 11 -5.20 -1.67 -14.30
N CYS A 12 -4.42 -0.97 -13.47
CA CYS A 12 -3.00 -1.28 -13.20
C CYS A 12 -2.59 -0.76 -11.81
N ARG A 13 -1.43 -1.17 -11.35
CA ARG A 13 -0.78 -0.62 -10.15
C ARG A 13 0.12 0.53 -10.50
N CYS A 14 0.49 1.32 -9.48
CA CYS A 14 1.25 2.56 -9.66
C CYS A 14 2.58 2.33 -10.41
N ALA A 15 3.40 1.38 -9.97
CA ALA A 15 4.70 1.11 -10.59
C ALA A 15 4.66 0.13 -11.78
N GLU A 16 3.49 -0.33 -12.20
CA GLU A 16 3.32 -1.07 -13.45
C GLU A 16 3.27 -0.14 -14.67
N LEU A 17 3.12 1.18 -14.43
CA LEU A 17 3.11 2.20 -15.46
C LEU A 17 4.53 2.61 -15.87
N SER A 18 4.71 2.86 -17.17
CA SER A 18 5.97 3.30 -17.77
C SER A 18 5.70 4.22 -18.96
N ALA A 19 6.74 4.72 -19.61
CA ALA A 19 6.64 5.50 -20.84
C ALA A 19 5.87 4.79 -21.96
N ALA A 20 5.83 3.46 -21.96
CA ALA A 20 5.04 2.68 -22.94
C ALA A 20 3.52 2.84 -22.77
N ASN A 21 3.06 3.35 -21.64
CA ASN A 21 1.64 3.56 -21.35
C ASN A 21 1.15 4.97 -21.67
N VAL A 22 2.02 5.86 -22.17
CA VAL A 22 1.66 7.24 -22.52
C VAL A 22 0.52 7.27 -23.53
N GLY A 23 -0.49 8.10 -23.27
CA GLY A 23 -1.75 8.18 -24.03
C GLY A 23 -2.84 7.21 -23.58
N GLN A 24 -2.55 6.27 -22.69
CA GLN A 24 -3.55 5.34 -22.18
C GLN A 24 -4.36 5.96 -21.05
N THR A 25 -5.66 5.71 -21.01
CA THR A 25 -6.50 6.02 -19.85
C THR A 25 -6.44 4.87 -18.85
N VAL A 26 -6.07 5.21 -17.62
CA VAL A 26 -5.89 4.24 -16.54
C VAL A 26 -6.71 4.62 -15.30
N THR A 27 -7.05 3.62 -14.50
CA THR A 27 -7.62 3.82 -13.16
C THR A 27 -6.64 3.25 -12.14
N VAL A 28 -6.04 4.13 -11.35
CA VAL A 28 -5.12 3.78 -10.26
C VAL A 28 -5.79 4.02 -8.91
N MET A 29 -5.44 3.21 -7.91
CA MET A 29 -6.01 3.29 -6.57
C MET A 29 -4.90 3.09 -5.54
N GLY A 30 -4.88 3.93 -4.51
CA GLY A 30 -3.84 3.85 -3.49
C GLY A 30 -4.05 4.86 -2.37
N TRP A 31 -2.99 5.04 -1.62
CA TRP A 31 -2.89 6.00 -0.53
C TRP A 31 -2.17 7.26 -1.00
N VAL A 32 -2.70 8.41 -0.63
CA VAL A 32 -2.02 9.71 -0.82
C VAL A 32 -0.79 9.73 0.08
N GLN A 33 0.40 9.71 -0.50
CA GLN A 33 1.63 9.86 0.28
C GLN A 33 1.93 11.34 0.54
N LYS A 34 1.80 12.17 -0.50
CA LYS A 34 2.06 13.61 -0.43
C LYS A 34 1.14 14.36 -1.37
N SER A 35 0.61 15.49 -0.92
CA SER A 35 -0.17 16.42 -1.74
C SER A 35 0.47 17.80 -1.70
N ARG A 36 0.53 18.47 -2.86
CA ARG A 36 1.14 19.80 -3.05
C ARG A 36 0.25 20.63 -3.94
N ASN A 37 -0.37 21.65 -3.39
CA ASN A 37 -1.14 22.65 -4.16
C ASN A 37 -0.23 23.82 -4.56
N LYS A 38 -0.12 24.10 -5.86
CA LYS A 38 0.69 25.17 -6.43
C LYS A 38 -0.16 26.15 -7.25
N GLY A 39 -1.26 26.64 -6.65
CA GLY A 39 -2.08 27.69 -7.25
C GLY A 39 -2.67 27.31 -8.61
N GLY A 40 -3.72 26.50 -8.63
CA GLY A 40 -4.38 26.05 -9.86
C GLY A 40 -3.98 24.64 -10.32
N ILE A 41 -2.91 24.05 -9.76
CA ILE A 41 -2.50 22.66 -10.03
C ILE A 41 -2.24 21.96 -8.71
N VAL A 42 -2.83 20.77 -8.52
CA VAL A 42 -2.56 19.91 -7.37
C VAL A 42 -1.77 18.68 -7.83
N PHE A 43 -0.59 18.50 -7.26
CA PHE A 43 0.25 17.33 -7.45
C PHE A 43 0.06 16.37 -6.29
N VAL A 44 -0.21 15.10 -6.58
CA VAL A 44 -0.38 14.05 -5.59
C VAL A 44 0.54 12.89 -5.90
N ASP A 45 1.38 12.51 -4.95
CA ASP A 45 2.14 11.28 -5.01
C ASP A 45 1.23 10.16 -4.45
N LEU A 46 0.70 9.32 -5.33
CA LEU A 46 -0.15 8.18 -5.00
C LEU A 46 0.72 6.93 -4.83
N ARG A 47 0.59 6.28 -3.69
CA ARG A 47 1.33 5.06 -3.34
C ARG A 47 0.42 3.85 -3.30
N ASP A 48 0.85 2.75 -3.88
CA ASP A 48 0.31 1.43 -3.62
C ASP A 48 1.43 0.44 -3.24
N ARG A 49 1.13 -0.87 -3.20
CA ARG A 49 2.15 -1.88 -2.87
C ARG A 49 3.26 -2.03 -3.91
N SER A 50 3.07 -1.56 -5.13
CA SER A 50 4.05 -1.65 -6.20
C SER A 50 5.03 -0.49 -6.20
N GLY A 51 4.59 0.70 -5.79
CA GLY A 51 5.40 1.91 -5.80
C GLY A 51 4.54 3.17 -5.80
N ILE A 52 5.06 4.23 -6.39
CA ILE A 52 4.47 5.57 -6.39
C ILE A 52 4.29 6.05 -7.82
N ILE A 53 3.17 6.73 -8.10
CA ILE A 53 2.93 7.49 -9.33
C ILE A 53 2.52 8.93 -8.98
N GLN A 54 2.98 9.90 -9.72
CA GLN A 54 2.50 11.28 -9.60
C GLN A 54 1.19 11.46 -10.36
N LEU A 55 0.20 12.04 -9.69
CA LEU A 55 -1.05 12.50 -10.28
C LEU A 55 -1.04 14.00 -10.38
N ILE A 56 -1.64 14.53 -11.44
CA ILE A 56 -1.86 15.97 -11.64
C ILE A 56 -3.35 16.23 -11.73
N PHE A 57 -3.80 17.21 -10.97
CA PHE A 57 -5.18 17.69 -11.01
C PHE A 57 -5.17 19.18 -11.42
N GLU A 58 -5.91 19.45 -12.46
CA GLU A 58 -6.21 20.81 -12.95
C GLU A 58 -7.71 20.92 -13.13
N GLU A 59 -8.28 22.08 -12.86
CA GLU A 59 -9.71 22.30 -12.97
C GLU A 59 -10.21 22.08 -14.41
N SER A 60 -9.38 22.40 -15.40
CA SER A 60 -9.64 22.17 -16.84
C SER A 60 -9.88 20.69 -17.18
N ASN A 61 -9.26 19.75 -16.45
CA ASN A 61 -9.31 18.32 -16.72
C ASN A 61 -10.28 17.56 -15.80
N THR A 62 -10.38 17.97 -14.53
CA THR A 62 -11.20 17.30 -13.51
C THR A 62 -12.51 18.00 -13.22
N GLY A 63 -12.72 19.22 -13.76
CA GLY A 63 -13.81 20.11 -13.38
C GLY A 63 -13.61 20.69 -11.95
N ALA A 64 -14.42 21.67 -11.61
CA ALA A 64 -14.30 22.39 -10.33
C ALA A 64 -14.47 21.46 -9.11
N GLU A 65 -15.43 20.54 -9.16
CA GLU A 65 -15.68 19.57 -8.06
C GLU A 65 -14.48 18.63 -7.85
N GLY A 66 -13.93 18.06 -8.93
CA GLY A 66 -12.78 17.16 -8.86
C GLY A 66 -11.52 17.88 -8.37
N PHE A 67 -11.31 19.12 -8.80
CA PHE A 67 -10.20 19.95 -8.34
C PHE A 67 -10.34 20.31 -6.84
N GLU A 68 -11.54 20.66 -6.40
CA GLU A 68 -11.81 20.96 -4.98
C GLU A 68 -11.56 19.73 -4.08
N LYS A 69 -11.97 18.51 -4.54
CA LYS A 69 -11.65 17.25 -3.86
C LYS A 69 -10.15 17.04 -3.78
N ALA A 70 -9.42 17.23 -4.89
CA ALA A 70 -7.98 17.06 -4.93
C ALA A 70 -7.25 18.05 -4.01
N ALA A 71 -7.71 19.29 -3.92
CA ALA A 71 -7.13 20.31 -3.05
C ALA A 71 -7.29 19.99 -1.54
N LYS A 72 -8.29 19.19 -1.17
CA LYS A 72 -8.56 18.75 0.21
C LYS A 72 -7.83 17.46 0.62
N LEU A 73 -7.14 16.80 -0.31
CA LEU A 73 -6.44 15.55 -0.04
C LEU A 73 -5.34 15.72 1.02
N ARG A 74 -5.32 14.78 1.95
CA ARG A 74 -4.30 14.66 3.00
C ARG A 74 -3.59 13.33 2.92
N SER A 75 -2.47 13.23 3.62
CA SER A 75 -1.69 12.00 3.72
C SER A 75 -2.56 10.83 4.17
N GLU A 76 -2.34 9.67 3.56
CA GLU A 76 -3.01 8.39 3.81
C GLU A 76 -4.51 8.35 3.46
N PHE A 77 -5.08 9.39 2.86
CA PHE A 77 -6.40 9.25 2.21
C PHE A 77 -6.33 8.16 1.15
N VAL A 78 -7.36 7.35 1.06
CA VAL A 78 -7.49 6.32 0.02
C VAL A 78 -8.31 6.90 -1.12
N VAL A 79 -7.72 6.92 -2.31
CA VAL A 79 -8.36 7.47 -3.50
C VAL A 79 -8.33 6.50 -4.67
N ALA A 80 -9.32 6.64 -5.54
CA ALA A 80 -9.33 6.08 -6.88
C ALA A 80 -9.32 7.24 -7.87
N VAL A 81 -8.40 7.18 -8.83
CA VAL A 81 -8.24 8.23 -9.84
C VAL A 81 -8.22 7.61 -11.23
N THR A 82 -9.07 8.12 -12.10
CA THR A 82 -9.05 7.80 -13.53
C THR A 82 -8.44 8.97 -14.29
N GLY A 83 -7.46 8.71 -15.14
CA GLY A 83 -6.77 9.73 -15.87
C GLY A 83 -5.93 9.17 -17.01
N GLU A 84 -5.28 10.06 -17.73
CA GLU A 84 -4.43 9.74 -18.87
C GLU A 84 -2.96 9.78 -18.47
N VAL A 85 -2.21 8.76 -18.85
CA VAL A 85 -0.76 8.71 -18.64
C VAL A 85 -0.08 9.66 -19.62
N THR A 86 0.73 10.57 -19.12
CA THR A 86 1.49 11.52 -19.93
C THR A 86 2.97 11.48 -19.54
N LYS A 87 3.82 11.98 -20.41
CA LYS A 87 5.20 12.30 -20.03
C LYS A 87 5.17 13.41 -18.98
N ARG A 88 6.06 13.33 -18.01
CA ARG A 88 6.15 14.34 -16.97
C ARG A 88 6.43 15.71 -17.58
N SER A 89 5.64 16.69 -17.16
CA SER A 89 5.74 18.08 -17.64
C SER A 89 6.97 18.83 -17.08
N GLY A 90 7.46 18.38 -15.92
CA GLY A 90 8.65 18.89 -15.25
C GLY A 90 9.88 18.00 -15.40
N ALA A 91 10.90 18.27 -14.59
CA ALA A 91 12.11 17.43 -14.56
C ALA A 91 11.76 15.98 -14.14
N VAL A 92 12.46 15.02 -14.76
CA VAL A 92 12.38 13.61 -14.38
C VAL A 92 12.78 13.44 -12.91
N ASN A 93 12.03 12.66 -12.17
CA ASN A 93 12.35 12.33 -10.78
C ASN A 93 13.08 10.99 -10.71
N GLU A 94 14.39 11.02 -10.68
CA GLU A 94 15.24 9.82 -10.65
C GLU A 94 15.05 8.94 -9.40
N ASN A 95 14.38 9.45 -8.37
CA ASN A 95 14.08 8.68 -7.15
C ASN A 95 12.81 7.79 -7.26
N LEU A 96 12.09 7.87 -8.38
CA LEU A 96 10.89 7.09 -8.64
C LEU A 96 11.07 6.27 -9.92
N GLU A 97 10.65 5.01 -9.89
CA GLU A 97 10.62 4.15 -11.10
C GLU A 97 9.71 4.72 -12.19
N THR A 98 8.68 5.46 -11.80
CA THR A 98 7.71 6.14 -12.68
C THR A 98 8.01 7.64 -12.84
N GLY A 99 9.25 8.04 -12.58
CA GLY A 99 9.60 9.46 -12.48
C GLY A 99 9.62 10.25 -13.80
N ASP A 100 9.53 9.56 -14.92
CA ASP A 100 9.46 10.11 -16.29
C ASP A 100 8.01 10.33 -16.77
N ILE A 101 7.03 9.80 -16.06
CA ILE A 101 5.61 9.88 -16.38
C ILE A 101 4.80 10.45 -15.22
N GLU A 102 3.57 10.81 -15.54
CA GLU A 102 2.55 11.26 -14.60
C GLU A 102 1.16 10.94 -15.14
N VAL A 103 0.16 10.94 -14.28
CA VAL A 103 -1.24 10.73 -14.68
C VAL A 103 -2.00 12.05 -14.55
N VAL A 104 -2.47 12.57 -15.66
CA VAL A 104 -3.38 13.72 -15.70
C VAL A 104 -4.78 13.23 -15.35
N ALA A 105 -5.25 13.58 -14.16
CA ALA A 105 -6.51 13.12 -13.62
C ALA A 105 -7.71 13.70 -14.37
N LYS A 106 -8.70 12.85 -14.67
CA LYS A 106 -10.01 13.21 -15.25
C LYS A 106 -11.14 13.03 -14.24
N ASP A 107 -11.01 12.05 -13.34
CA ASP A 107 -12.00 11.77 -12.28
C ASP A 107 -11.29 11.32 -11.00
N ILE A 108 -11.86 11.69 -9.86
CA ILE A 108 -11.38 11.31 -8.54
C ILE A 108 -12.53 10.89 -7.61
N ARG A 109 -12.32 9.79 -6.89
CA ARG A 109 -13.17 9.40 -5.76
C ARG A 109 -12.33 9.24 -4.50
N ILE A 110 -12.81 9.83 -3.41
CA ILE A 110 -12.23 9.63 -2.08
C ILE A 110 -12.91 8.40 -1.45
N LEU A 111 -12.21 7.28 -1.45
CA LEU A 111 -12.73 6.01 -0.93
C LEU A 111 -12.71 5.93 0.59
N SER A 112 -11.73 6.59 1.22
CA SER A 112 -11.64 6.71 2.68
C SER A 112 -10.78 7.89 3.04
N GLU A 113 -11.23 8.65 4.00
CA GLU A 113 -10.43 9.68 4.66
C GLU A 113 -9.57 9.03 5.76
N SER A 114 -8.51 9.69 6.17
CA SER A 114 -7.61 9.27 7.24
C SER A 114 -7.32 10.44 8.17
N GLU A 115 -7.18 10.15 9.45
CA GLU A 115 -6.52 11.07 10.37
C GLU A 115 -5.02 11.17 10.03
N THR A 116 -4.38 12.24 10.47
CA THR A 116 -2.93 12.40 10.27
C THR A 116 -2.19 11.26 10.96
N PRO A 117 -1.36 10.49 10.22
CA PRO A 117 -0.58 9.41 10.82
C PRO A 117 0.34 9.91 11.92
N PRO A 118 0.58 9.11 12.98
CA PRO A 118 1.47 9.48 14.08
C PRO A 118 2.95 9.62 13.66
N PHE A 119 3.31 9.10 12.50
CA PHE A 119 4.63 9.23 11.87
C PHE A 119 4.51 9.03 10.35
N PRO A 120 5.43 9.58 9.55
CA PRO A 120 5.45 9.40 8.12
C PRO A 120 5.80 7.95 7.73
N ILE A 121 5.14 7.42 6.70
CA ILE A 121 5.41 6.08 6.15
C ILE A 121 6.50 6.21 5.09
N GLU A 122 7.73 6.32 5.56
CA GLU A 122 8.94 6.56 4.75
C GLU A 122 10.07 5.61 5.16
N GLU A 123 10.98 5.34 4.23
CA GLU A 123 12.21 4.63 4.54
C GLU A 123 13.07 5.40 5.56
N ASN A 124 13.85 4.67 6.32
CA ASN A 124 14.81 5.25 7.27
C ASN A 124 14.18 6.21 8.28
N SER A 125 12.93 5.99 8.65
CA SER A 125 12.25 6.81 9.67
C SER A 125 13.00 6.80 10.99
N LYS A 126 13.19 8.00 11.58
CA LYS A 126 13.78 8.19 12.93
C LYS A 126 12.76 8.03 14.05
N THR A 127 11.57 7.53 13.77
CA THR A 127 10.51 7.31 14.75
C THR A 127 10.94 6.25 15.76
N LYS A 128 10.73 6.53 17.05
CA LYS A 128 11.07 5.62 18.16
C LYS A 128 10.28 4.31 18.08
N ASP A 129 10.89 3.23 18.55
CA ASP A 129 10.31 1.89 18.47
C ASP A 129 8.97 1.77 19.22
N ASP A 130 8.81 2.40 20.36
CA ASP A 130 7.54 2.38 21.12
C ASP A 130 6.36 2.85 20.28
N LEU A 131 6.54 3.94 19.52
CA LEU A 131 5.49 4.48 18.66
C LEU A 131 5.26 3.59 17.43
N ARG A 132 6.34 3.05 16.84
CA ARG A 132 6.29 2.11 15.73
C ARG A 132 5.59 0.81 16.11
N LEU A 133 5.88 0.27 17.29
CA LEU A 133 5.25 -0.95 17.80
C LEU A 133 3.77 -0.72 18.13
N LYS A 134 3.41 0.45 18.69
CA LYS A 134 2.02 0.81 18.96
C LYS A 134 1.18 0.88 17.68
N TYR A 135 1.75 1.41 16.59
CA TYR A 135 1.07 1.54 15.30
C TYR A 135 1.71 0.61 14.25
N ARG A 136 1.93 -0.64 14.62
CA ARG A 136 2.66 -1.62 13.81
C ARG A 136 2.11 -1.80 12.40
N TYR A 137 0.81 -1.71 12.23
CA TYR A 137 0.14 -1.80 10.93
C TYR A 137 0.52 -0.66 9.97
N LEU A 138 0.86 0.54 10.47
CA LEU A 138 1.41 1.63 9.67
C LEU A 138 2.91 1.42 9.40
N ASP A 139 3.66 1.02 10.42
CA ASP A 139 5.10 0.77 10.32
C ASP A 139 5.41 -0.30 9.25
N LEU A 140 4.61 -1.36 9.16
CA LEU A 140 4.75 -2.42 8.15
C LEU A 140 4.48 -1.96 6.70
N ARG A 141 3.93 -0.76 6.49
CA ARG A 141 3.77 -0.16 5.16
C ARG A 141 5.01 0.56 4.68
N ARG A 142 6.00 0.79 5.54
CA ARG A 142 7.28 1.39 5.15
C ARG A 142 7.98 0.49 4.12
N PRO A 143 8.60 1.07 3.07
CA PRO A 143 9.20 0.29 1.99
C PRO A 143 10.24 -0.73 2.47
N ASP A 144 11.10 -0.37 3.43
CA ASP A 144 12.12 -1.25 4.02
C ASP A 144 11.51 -2.48 4.70
N LEU A 145 10.48 -2.29 5.53
CA LEU A 145 9.80 -3.39 6.21
C LEU A 145 8.92 -4.20 5.26
N GLN A 146 8.28 -3.54 4.30
CA GLN A 146 7.48 -4.21 3.28
C GLN A 146 8.34 -5.16 2.43
N ARG A 147 9.55 -4.74 2.02
CA ARG A 147 10.50 -5.60 1.30
C ARG A 147 10.82 -6.87 2.09
N ASN A 148 11.04 -6.76 3.41
CA ASN A 148 11.33 -7.91 4.25
C ASN A 148 10.14 -8.90 4.31
N LEU A 149 8.90 -8.38 4.41
CA LEU A 149 7.69 -9.22 4.39
C LEU A 149 7.50 -9.90 3.03
N ILE A 150 7.73 -9.19 1.94
CA ILE A 150 7.66 -9.74 0.58
C ILE A 150 8.71 -10.83 0.39
N LEU A 151 9.96 -10.59 0.82
CA LEU A 151 11.03 -11.58 0.75
C LEU A 151 10.67 -12.83 1.55
N ARG A 152 10.23 -12.67 2.81
CA ARG A 152 9.80 -13.79 3.66
C ARG A 152 8.68 -14.61 3.00
N SER A 153 7.68 -13.94 2.43
CA SER A 153 6.59 -14.60 1.71
C SER A 153 7.09 -15.39 0.51
N ARG A 154 8.00 -14.81 -0.29
CA ARG A 154 8.60 -15.48 -1.44
C ARG A 154 9.41 -16.71 -1.03
N VAL A 155 10.25 -16.59 0.00
CA VAL A 155 11.04 -17.72 0.52
C VAL A 155 10.11 -18.86 0.97
N ALA A 156 9.08 -18.57 1.74
CA ALA A 156 8.14 -19.59 2.20
C ALA A 156 7.41 -20.29 1.04
N THR A 157 6.99 -19.51 0.01
CA THR A 157 6.34 -20.07 -1.18
C THR A 157 7.28 -20.97 -1.98
N LEU A 158 8.51 -20.51 -2.22
CA LEU A 158 9.51 -21.28 -2.96
C LEU A 158 9.88 -22.57 -2.21
N THR A 159 10.02 -22.52 -0.88
CA THR A 159 10.30 -23.71 -0.07
C THR A 159 9.19 -24.76 -0.20
N ARG A 160 7.92 -24.30 -0.11
CA ARG A 160 6.78 -25.23 -0.29
C ARG A 160 6.74 -25.81 -1.69
N GLN A 161 6.96 -24.99 -2.70
CA GLN A 161 6.98 -25.45 -4.09
C GLN A 161 8.09 -26.47 -4.32
N PHE A 162 9.31 -26.17 -3.89
CA PHE A 162 10.45 -27.09 -4.01
C PHE A 162 10.18 -28.43 -3.34
N LEU A 163 9.70 -28.42 -2.10
CA LEU A 163 9.40 -29.67 -1.38
C LEU A 163 8.26 -30.45 -2.06
N ALA A 164 7.23 -29.77 -2.55
CA ALA A 164 6.14 -30.42 -3.27
C ALA A 164 6.62 -31.07 -4.59
N GLU A 165 7.53 -30.41 -5.33
CA GLU A 165 8.14 -30.99 -6.55
C GLU A 165 9.01 -32.23 -6.25
N GLU A 166 9.62 -32.29 -5.06
CA GLU A 166 10.35 -33.46 -4.56
C GLU A 166 9.43 -34.55 -3.94
N GLY A 167 8.12 -34.39 -4.01
CA GLY A 167 7.14 -35.37 -3.55
C GLY A 167 6.78 -35.31 -2.05
N PHE A 168 7.24 -34.26 -1.35
CA PHE A 168 6.82 -34.03 0.06
C PHE A 168 5.43 -33.44 0.11
N LEU A 169 4.69 -33.81 1.16
CA LEU A 169 3.36 -33.25 1.44
C LEU A 169 3.41 -32.30 2.65
N GLU A 170 2.83 -31.12 2.52
CA GLU A 170 2.63 -30.22 3.65
C GLU A 170 1.41 -30.69 4.44
N ILE A 171 1.62 -31.06 5.70
CA ILE A 171 0.57 -31.52 6.60
C ILE A 171 0.34 -30.48 7.70
N GLU A 172 -0.87 -29.98 7.79
CA GLU A 172 -1.30 -29.16 8.94
C GLU A 172 -1.44 -30.04 10.18
N THR A 173 -0.71 -29.68 11.24
CA THR A 173 -0.82 -30.32 12.54
C THR A 173 -1.40 -29.34 13.56
N PRO A 174 -2.06 -29.80 14.64
CA PRO A 174 -2.53 -28.92 15.71
C PRO A 174 -1.38 -28.10 16.31
N ILE A 175 -1.60 -26.80 16.51
CA ILE A 175 -0.61 -25.90 17.15
C ILE A 175 -0.53 -26.20 18.65
N LEU A 176 -1.68 -26.49 19.28
CA LEU A 176 -1.76 -26.89 20.69
C LEU A 176 -1.67 -28.40 20.80
N ASN A 177 -0.73 -28.90 21.59
CA ASN A 177 -0.56 -30.33 21.87
C ASN A 177 -0.25 -30.51 23.34
N LYS A 178 -0.18 -31.79 23.77
CA LYS A 178 0.28 -32.11 25.12
C LYS A 178 1.76 -31.81 25.27
N SER A 179 2.15 -31.39 26.49
CA SER A 179 3.55 -31.23 26.85
C SER A 179 4.36 -32.50 26.59
N THR A 180 5.53 -32.35 26.01
CA THR A 180 6.48 -33.43 25.76
C THR A 180 7.73 -33.25 26.62
N PRO A 181 8.30 -34.37 27.18
CA PRO A 181 9.46 -34.27 28.06
C PRO A 181 10.74 -33.77 27.39
N GLU A 182 10.77 -33.70 26.05
CA GLU A 182 11.94 -33.38 25.26
C GLU A 182 12.00 -31.88 24.87
N GLY A 183 10.98 -31.08 25.23
CA GLY A 183 10.84 -29.68 24.86
C GLY A 183 11.66 -28.75 25.76
N ALA A 184 12.04 -27.60 25.21
CA ALA A 184 12.34 -26.41 26.00
C ALA A 184 11.08 -25.99 26.78
N ARG A 185 11.13 -24.91 27.57
CA ARG A 185 10.00 -24.47 28.41
C ARG A 185 8.67 -24.43 27.65
N ASP A 186 7.69 -25.17 28.16
CA ASP A 186 6.32 -25.15 27.67
C ASP A 186 5.56 -23.92 28.17
N TYR A 187 4.67 -23.41 27.36
CA TYR A 187 3.70 -22.40 27.76
C TYR A 187 2.35 -23.07 27.88
N LEU A 188 1.82 -23.14 29.11
CA LEU A 188 0.51 -23.72 29.37
C LEU A 188 -0.58 -22.72 28.97
N VAL A 189 -1.55 -23.19 28.16
CA VAL A 189 -2.72 -22.40 27.77
C VAL A 189 -3.93 -22.91 28.54
N PRO A 190 -4.46 -22.16 29.52
CA PRO A 190 -5.59 -22.62 30.33
C PRO A 190 -6.88 -22.69 29.49
N SER A 191 -7.62 -23.79 29.66
CA SER A 191 -8.93 -23.95 29.06
C SER A 191 -9.98 -23.10 29.80
N ARG A 192 -10.72 -22.25 29.04
CA ARG A 192 -11.85 -21.50 29.59
C ARG A 192 -13.10 -22.37 29.79
N ILE A 193 -13.22 -23.47 29.03
CA ILE A 193 -14.38 -24.35 29.04
C ILE A 193 -14.23 -25.40 30.16
N TYR A 194 -12.99 -25.85 30.40
CA TYR A 194 -12.68 -26.86 31.42
C TYR A 194 -11.68 -26.27 32.43
N PRO A 195 -12.16 -25.55 33.49
CA PRO A 195 -11.28 -24.96 34.49
C PRO A 195 -10.35 -26.02 35.12
N GLY A 196 -9.05 -25.69 35.19
CA GLY A 196 -8.02 -26.61 35.72
C GLY A 196 -7.39 -27.56 34.68
N SER A 197 -7.84 -27.47 33.41
CA SER A 197 -7.20 -28.14 32.27
C SER A 197 -6.30 -27.15 31.49
N PHE A 198 -5.22 -27.67 30.93
CA PHE A 198 -4.23 -26.94 30.15
C PHE A 198 -4.00 -27.61 28.80
#